data_e9467cd7afb6829b104336b3d4d2ac8a
#
_entry.id   e9467cd7afb6829b104336b3d4d2ac8a
#
_cell.length_a   1.000
_cell.length_b   1.000
_cell.length_c   1.000
_cell.angle_alpha   90.00
_cell.angle_beta   90.00
_cell.angle_gamma   90.00
#
_symmetry.space_group_name_H-M   'P 1'
#
loop_
_entity.id
_entity.type
_entity.pdbx_description
1 polymer ?
#
loop_
_entity_poly.entity_id
_entity_poly.type
_entity_poly.pdbx_seq_one_letter_code
_entity_poly.pdbx_strand_id
1 'polypeptide(L)'
;MSTSLAFVFPGQGSQSLGMLAELGAEYPLILETFKEASDALGYDLWALTQQGPEEQLNQTDKTQPAILTASIALWRLWLAEGGPRPAFVAGHSLGEYSALVAAGSLTLAEAVKLVERRGQLMQEAVPAGQGGMAAILGLDDAVVIEACAEAAQGEVVSAVNFNSPGQVVIAGAKAAVERAIEGCKARGAKRALPLPVSVPSHCELMRPAAERFAESIAAINWQAPQIPLVQNVSAAVAADLDTLKRDLLEQLYKPVRWVESVQTLAANGATELVECGPGKVLAGLNKRCADGVSTANLNTPDAFAAARAALI
;
A
#
# COMPACT_ATOMS: atom_id res chain seq x y z
N MET A 1 18.97 15.76 -18.71
CA MET A 1 18.24 14.47 -18.85
C MET A 1 16.80 14.77 -18.52
N SER A 2 15.84 14.32 -19.32
CA SER A 2 14.43 14.53 -18.98
C SER A 2 14.12 13.70 -17.74
N THR A 3 13.53 14.31 -16.71
CA THR A 3 13.13 13.64 -15.48
C THR A 3 12.03 12.64 -15.80
N SER A 4 12.27 11.36 -15.55
CA SER A 4 11.25 10.34 -15.69
C SER A 4 10.54 10.18 -14.34
N LEU A 5 9.25 10.46 -14.34
CA LEU A 5 8.40 10.48 -13.16
C LEU A 5 7.73 9.13 -12.95
N ALA A 6 7.74 8.63 -11.73
CA ALA A 6 6.87 7.55 -11.30
C ALA A 6 6.04 7.97 -10.08
N PHE A 7 4.79 7.55 -10.03
CA PHE A 7 3.93 7.76 -8.87
C PHE A 7 3.82 6.48 -8.05
N VAL A 8 3.97 6.64 -6.74
CA VAL A 8 3.85 5.55 -5.79
C VAL A 8 2.73 5.84 -4.79
N PHE A 9 1.94 4.83 -4.48
CA PHE A 9 0.74 4.96 -3.67
C PHE A 9 0.89 4.20 -2.36
N PRO A 10 0.66 4.86 -1.20
CA PRO A 10 0.86 4.23 0.10
C PRO A 10 -0.23 3.23 0.44
N GLY A 11 0.09 2.34 1.36
CA GLY A 11 -0.82 1.36 1.95
C GLY A 11 -1.24 1.69 3.37
N GLN A 12 -1.82 0.70 4.03
CA GLN A 12 -2.29 0.79 5.42
C GLN A 12 -1.16 1.21 6.37
N GLY A 13 -1.49 2.10 7.30
CA GLY A 13 -0.54 2.76 8.21
C GLY A 13 -0.21 4.20 7.80
N SER A 14 -0.66 4.66 6.61
CA SER A 14 -0.51 6.05 6.18
C SER A 14 -1.71 6.94 6.54
N GLN A 15 -2.83 6.35 6.97
CA GLN A 15 -4.03 7.08 7.40
C GLN A 15 -3.81 7.80 8.73
N SER A 16 -4.47 8.94 8.89
CA SER A 16 -4.59 9.65 10.15
C SER A 16 -5.89 10.46 10.17
N LEU A 17 -6.44 10.69 11.37
CA LEU A 17 -7.54 11.64 11.51
C LEU A 17 -7.11 13.02 11.03
N GLY A 18 -7.97 13.69 10.28
CA GLY A 18 -7.70 14.99 9.68
C GLY A 18 -6.86 14.94 8.39
N MET A 19 -6.52 13.76 7.86
CA MET A 19 -5.76 13.66 6.63
C MET A 19 -6.42 14.43 5.48
N LEU A 20 -5.61 15.21 4.73
CA LEU A 20 -6.03 16.09 3.63
C LEU A 20 -6.99 17.23 4.01
N ALA A 21 -7.19 17.53 5.30
CA ALA A 21 -8.13 18.59 5.74
C ALA A 21 -7.79 19.95 5.12
N GLU A 22 -6.52 20.36 5.14
CA GLU A 22 -6.06 21.63 4.58
C GLU A 22 -6.24 21.69 3.07
N LEU A 23 -5.84 20.62 2.35
CA LEU A 23 -6.07 20.51 0.90
C LEU A 23 -7.56 20.48 0.55
N GLY A 24 -8.38 19.83 1.36
CA GLY A 24 -9.83 19.81 1.19
C GLY A 24 -10.49 21.17 1.38
N ALA A 25 -9.90 22.03 2.23
CA ALA A 25 -10.36 23.42 2.40
C ALA A 25 -10.00 24.32 1.20
N GLU A 26 -8.86 24.04 0.54
CA GLU A 26 -8.38 24.84 -0.60
C GLU A 26 -8.94 24.35 -1.95
N TYR A 27 -9.10 23.02 -2.11
CA TYR A 27 -9.44 22.41 -3.39
C TYR A 27 -10.73 21.58 -3.30
N PRO A 28 -11.87 22.06 -3.83
CA PRO A 28 -13.15 21.35 -3.82
C PRO A 28 -13.08 19.92 -4.39
N LEU A 29 -12.19 19.68 -5.34
CA LEU A 29 -12.00 18.39 -5.99
C LEU A 29 -11.65 17.25 -4.98
N ILE A 30 -11.00 17.59 -3.87
CA ILE A 30 -10.75 16.63 -2.78
C ILE A 30 -12.08 16.13 -2.21
N LEU A 31 -12.96 17.06 -1.82
CA LEU A 31 -14.28 16.74 -1.24
C LEU A 31 -15.19 16.03 -2.25
N GLU A 32 -15.16 16.45 -3.52
CA GLU A 32 -15.92 15.81 -4.61
C GLU A 32 -15.50 14.34 -4.79
N THR A 33 -14.20 14.05 -4.70
CA THR A 33 -13.66 12.69 -4.80
C THR A 33 -14.11 11.84 -3.60
N PHE A 34 -14.08 12.39 -2.38
CA PHE A 34 -14.59 11.69 -1.19
C PHE A 34 -16.11 11.49 -1.25
N LYS A 35 -16.84 12.44 -1.84
CA LYS A 35 -18.28 12.27 -2.05
C LYS A 35 -18.59 11.11 -3.00
N GLU A 36 -17.90 11.02 -4.13
CA GLU A 36 -18.04 9.90 -5.09
C GLU A 36 -17.80 8.55 -4.39
N ALA A 37 -16.75 8.46 -3.58
CA ALA A 37 -16.44 7.25 -2.81
C ALA A 37 -17.51 6.94 -1.76
N SER A 38 -18.00 7.97 -1.04
CA SER A 38 -19.05 7.83 -0.03
C SER A 38 -20.37 7.36 -0.66
N ASP A 39 -20.75 7.91 -1.80
CA ASP A 39 -21.95 7.49 -2.54
C ASP A 39 -21.85 6.01 -2.95
N ALA A 40 -20.67 5.55 -3.34
CA ALA A 40 -20.43 4.16 -3.72
C ALA A 40 -20.45 3.21 -2.52
N LEU A 41 -19.93 3.64 -1.36
CA LEU A 41 -19.82 2.84 -0.13
C LEU A 41 -21.10 2.85 0.71
N GLY A 42 -21.93 3.89 0.59
CA GLY A 42 -23.16 4.06 1.38
C GLY A 42 -22.95 4.64 2.77
N TYR A 43 -21.80 5.26 3.05
CA TYR A 43 -21.52 6.00 4.28
C TYR A 43 -20.59 7.19 4.01
N ASP A 44 -20.57 8.17 4.92
CA ASP A 44 -19.73 9.37 4.79
C ASP A 44 -18.27 9.07 5.15
N LEU A 45 -17.47 8.78 4.11
CA LEU A 45 -16.06 8.46 4.24
C LEU A 45 -15.24 9.70 4.67
N TRP A 46 -15.63 10.91 4.20
CA TRP A 46 -14.94 12.13 4.62
C TRP A 46 -15.11 12.38 6.10
N ALA A 47 -16.35 12.31 6.61
CA ALA A 47 -16.61 12.45 8.03
C ALA A 47 -15.81 11.44 8.87
N LEU A 48 -15.74 10.17 8.43
CA LEU A 48 -14.92 9.16 9.10
C LEU A 48 -13.43 9.56 9.15
N THR A 49 -12.87 10.07 8.07
CA THR A 49 -11.46 10.47 8.03
C THR A 49 -11.15 11.74 8.83
N GLN A 50 -12.14 12.63 9.02
CA GLN A 50 -11.94 13.88 9.73
C GLN A 50 -12.30 13.81 11.22
N GLN A 51 -13.37 13.10 11.55
CA GLN A 51 -13.96 13.09 12.88
C GLN A 51 -13.81 11.73 13.59
N GLY A 52 -13.52 10.68 12.85
CA GLY A 52 -13.39 9.33 13.39
C GLY A 52 -14.72 8.66 13.71
N PRO A 53 -14.77 7.75 14.69
CA PRO A 53 -13.71 7.46 15.66
C PRO A 53 -12.46 6.80 15.03
N GLU A 54 -11.29 7.07 15.61
CA GLU A 54 -10.00 6.57 15.08
C GLU A 54 -9.96 5.04 15.01
N GLU A 55 -10.54 4.35 16.00
CA GLU A 55 -10.63 2.90 16.01
C GLU A 55 -11.40 2.37 14.79
N GLN A 56 -12.44 3.07 14.35
CA GLN A 56 -13.18 2.69 13.16
C GLN A 56 -12.37 2.96 11.88
N LEU A 57 -11.69 4.10 11.78
CA LEU A 57 -10.81 4.40 10.67
C LEU A 57 -9.68 3.36 10.54
N ASN A 58 -9.20 2.82 11.64
CA ASN A 58 -8.14 1.82 11.70
C ASN A 58 -8.63 0.37 11.48
N GLN A 59 -9.92 0.13 11.33
CA GLN A 59 -10.43 -1.16 10.86
C GLN A 59 -10.05 -1.36 9.40
N THR A 60 -9.49 -2.51 9.07
CA THR A 60 -8.92 -2.78 7.73
C THR A 60 -9.90 -2.52 6.60
N ASP A 61 -11.18 -2.85 6.77
CA ASP A 61 -12.25 -2.62 5.79
C ASP A 61 -12.64 -1.13 5.64
N LYS A 62 -12.27 -0.28 6.58
CA LYS A 62 -12.46 1.19 6.52
C LYS A 62 -11.19 1.93 6.12
N THR A 63 -10.05 1.47 6.61
CA THR A 63 -8.73 2.02 6.27
C THR A 63 -8.46 1.96 4.76
N GLN A 64 -8.76 0.81 4.13
CA GLN A 64 -8.45 0.61 2.72
C GLN A 64 -9.20 1.58 1.80
N PRO A 65 -10.53 1.73 1.86
CA PRO A 65 -11.24 2.75 1.07
C PRO A 65 -10.78 4.17 1.37
N ALA A 66 -10.47 4.49 2.63
CA ALA A 66 -10.04 5.82 3.04
C ALA A 66 -8.72 6.23 2.39
N ILE A 67 -7.70 5.36 2.44
CA ILE A 67 -6.39 5.62 1.83
C ILE A 67 -6.50 5.67 0.31
N LEU A 68 -7.24 4.75 -0.30
CA LEU A 68 -7.46 4.73 -1.75
C LEU A 68 -8.11 6.03 -2.22
N THR A 69 -9.17 6.48 -1.55
CA THR A 69 -9.86 7.72 -1.91
C THR A 69 -8.98 8.95 -1.73
N ALA A 70 -8.24 9.05 -0.63
CA ALA A 70 -7.28 10.13 -0.40
C ALA A 70 -6.20 10.17 -1.49
N SER A 71 -5.67 9.01 -1.88
CA SER A 71 -4.68 8.88 -2.94
C SER A 71 -5.23 9.33 -4.30
N ILE A 72 -6.45 8.93 -4.65
CA ILE A 72 -7.07 9.32 -5.92
C ILE A 72 -7.51 10.78 -5.91
N ALA A 73 -7.90 11.33 -4.77
CA ALA A 73 -8.17 12.76 -4.65
C ALA A 73 -6.92 13.60 -4.97
N LEU A 74 -5.76 13.22 -4.43
CA LEU A 74 -4.47 13.86 -4.74
C LEU A 74 -4.05 13.65 -6.19
N TRP A 75 -4.25 12.46 -6.75
CA TRP A 75 -3.98 12.16 -8.15
C TRP A 75 -4.81 13.05 -9.08
N ARG A 76 -6.11 13.17 -8.82
CA ARG A 76 -7.00 14.05 -9.59
C ARG A 76 -6.60 15.52 -9.48
N LEU A 77 -6.25 15.96 -8.26
CA LEU A 77 -5.78 17.31 -8.03
C LEU A 77 -4.48 17.60 -8.80
N TRP A 78 -3.52 16.67 -8.75
CA TRP A 78 -2.26 16.79 -9.50
C TRP A 78 -2.51 17.02 -10.99
N LEU A 79 -3.39 16.23 -11.59
CA LEU A 79 -3.74 16.38 -13.01
C LEU A 79 -4.50 17.67 -13.30
N ALA A 80 -5.44 18.06 -12.44
CA ALA A 80 -6.21 19.31 -12.58
C ALA A 80 -5.34 20.55 -12.52
N GLU A 81 -4.26 20.49 -11.71
CA GLU A 81 -3.27 21.55 -11.58
C GLU A 81 -2.17 21.51 -12.66
N GLY A 82 -2.34 20.71 -13.70
CA GLY A 82 -1.43 20.62 -14.86
C GLY A 82 -0.23 19.71 -14.68
N GLY A 83 -0.21 18.89 -13.63
CA GLY A 83 0.88 17.96 -13.37
C GLY A 83 1.05 16.92 -14.46
N PRO A 84 2.29 16.59 -14.86
CA PRO A 84 2.56 15.60 -15.90
C PRO A 84 2.12 14.20 -15.47
N ARG A 85 1.71 13.39 -16.45
CA ARG A 85 1.48 11.97 -16.22
C ARG A 85 2.80 11.25 -16.02
N PRO A 86 2.89 10.32 -15.04
CA PRO A 86 4.10 9.53 -14.82
C PRO A 86 4.28 8.47 -15.90
N ALA A 87 5.52 8.03 -16.08
CA ALA A 87 5.87 6.91 -16.94
C ALA A 87 5.50 5.54 -16.33
N PHE A 88 5.49 5.47 -15.00
CA PHE A 88 5.15 4.27 -14.23
C PHE A 88 4.33 4.61 -12.99
N VAL A 89 3.56 3.63 -12.53
CA VAL A 89 2.89 3.65 -11.23
C VAL A 89 3.22 2.37 -10.46
N ALA A 90 3.26 2.47 -9.15
CA ALA A 90 3.34 1.34 -8.23
C ALA A 90 2.57 1.67 -6.94
N GLY A 91 2.19 0.68 -6.18
CA GLY A 91 1.55 0.91 -4.89
C GLY A 91 1.91 -0.17 -3.89
N HIS A 92 2.05 0.21 -2.63
CA HIS A 92 2.39 -0.72 -1.56
C HIS A 92 1.12 -1.36 -1.01
N SER A 93 0.98 -2.68 -1.15
CA SER A 93 -0.19 -3.44 -0.68
C SER A 93 -1.51 -2.83 -1.19
N LEU A 94 -2.33 -2.24 -0.35
CA LEU A 94 -3.55 -1.49 -0.72
C LEU A 94 -3.27 -0.46 -1.81
N GLY A 95 -2.12 0.20 -1.76
CA GLY A 95 -1.72 1.22 -2.74
C GLY A 95 -1.67 0.73 -4.18
N GLU A 96 -1.51 -0.58 -4.41
CA GLU A 96 -1.56 -1.16 -5.77
C GLU A 96 -2.94 -0.95 -6.42
N TYR A 97 -4.02 -0.96 -5.64
CA TYR A 97 -5.37 -0.64 -6.13
C TYR A 97 -5.53 0.85 -6.45
N SER A 98 -4.92 1.74 -5.67
CA SER A 98 -4.85 3.18 -6.00
C SER A 98 -4.09 3.39 -7.32
N ALA A 99 -2.98 2.70 -7.52
CA ALA A 99 -2.22 2.74 -8.77
C ALA A 99 -3.05 2.24 -9.96
N LEU A 100 -3.88 1.21 -9.78
CA LEU A 100 -4.79 0.69 -10.83
C LEU A 100 -5.87 1.71 -11.20
N VAL A 101 -6.44 2.44 -10.25
CA VAL A 101 -7.38 3.53 -10.54
C VAL A 101 -6.68 4.66 -11.29
N ALA A 102 -5.50 5.08 -10.84
CA ALA A 102 -4.71 6.11 -11.52
C ALA A 102 -4.32 5.71 -12.95
N ALA A 103 -4.04 4.43 -13.18
CA ALA A 103 -3.75 3.85 -14.49
C ALA A 103 -5.01 3.58 -15.35
N GLY A 104 -6.21 3.83 -14.85
CA GLY A 104 -7.47 3.67 -15.59
C GLY A 104 -7.96 2.23 -15.73
N SER A 105 -7.47 1.30 -14.91
CA SER A 105 -7.92 -0.11 -14.92
C SER A 105 -9.25 -0.32 -14.20
N LEU A 106 -9.56 0.55 -13.23
CA LEU A 106 -10.75 0.55 -12.39
C LEU A 106 -11.30 1.97 -12.27
N THR A 107 -12.61 2.11 -12.09
CA THR A 107 -13.20 3.36 -11.60
C THR A 107 -12.99 3.47 -10.08
N LEU A 108 -13.06 4.69 -9.53
CA LEU A 108 -12.99 4.89 -8.08
C LEU A 108 -14.13 4.15 -7.36
N ALA A 109 -15.35 4.22 -7.91
CA ALA A 109 -16.51 3.57 -7.32
C ALA A 109 -16.40 2.04 -7.25
N GLU A 110 -15.82 1.40 -8.27
CA GLU A 110 -15.52 -0.03 -8.25
C GLU A 110 -14.41 -0.35 -7.24
N ALA A 111 -13.35 0.44 -7.26
CA ALA A 111 -12.17 0.20 -6.44
C ALA A 111 -12.45 0.33 -4.94
N VAL A 112 -13.23 1.34 -4.49
CA VAL A 112 -13.53 1.50 -3.05
C VAL A 112 -14.34 0.33 -2.50
N LYS A 113 -15.30 -0.18 -3.27
CA LYS A 113 -16.07 -1.40 -2.90
C LYS A 113 -15.18 -2.65 -2.89
N LEU A 114 -14.30 -2.76 -3.88
CA LEU A 114 -13.39 -3.88 -4.01
C LEU A 114 -12.43 -3.95 -2.81
N VAL A 115 -11.83 -2.83 -2.42
CA VAL A 115 -10.88 -2.81 -1.30
C VAL A 115 -11.57 -2.88 0.07
N GLU A 116 -12.81 -2.38 0.21
CA GLU A 116 -13.63 -2.63 1.39
C GLU A 116 -13.87 -4.14 1.56
N ARG A 117 -14.27 -4.82 0.48
CA ARG A 117 -14.45 -6.27 0.48
C ARG A 117 -13.16 -7.02 0.78
N ARG A 118 -12.03 -6.56 0.21
CA ARG A 118 -10.70 -7.09 0.53
C ARG A 118 -10.43 -7.01 2.03
N GLY A 119 -10.65 -5.85 2.63
CA GLY A 119 -10.45 -5.64 4.07
C GLY A 119 -11.34 -6.54 4.93
N GLN A 120 -12.63 -6.70 4.59
CA GLN A 120 -13.55 -7.59 5.27
C GLN A 120 -13.06 -9.05 5.25
N LEU A 121 -12.70 -9.55 4.07
CA LEU A 121 -12.22 -10.91 3.91
C LEU A 121 -10.91 -11.17 4.66
N MET A 122 -10.01 -10.20 4.68
CA MET A 122 -8.78 -10.28 5.45
C MET A 122 -9.05 -10.34 6.96
N GLN A 123 -10.00 -9.55 7.46
CA GLN A 123 -10.40 -9.58 8.87
C GLN A 123 -11.09 -10.90 9.25
N GLU A 124 -11.91 -11.45 8.35
CA GLU A 124 -12.59 -12.72 8.57
C GLU A 124 -11.65 -13.94 8.53
N ALA A 125 -10.54 -13.87 7.81
CA ALA A 125 -9.62 -14.99 7.60
C ALA A 125 -8.91 -15.45 8.88
N VAL A 126 -8.66 -14.53 9.81
CA VAL A 126 -8.01 -14.85 11.09
C VAL A 126 -8.77 -14.16 12.22
N PRO A 127 -9.24 -14.93 13.21
CA PRO A 127 -9.93 -14.36 14.37
C PRO A 127 -9.09 -13.27 15.08
N ALA A 128 -9.75 -12.25 15.56
CA ALA A 128 -9.08 -11.13 16.24
C ALA A 128 -8.17 -11.63 17.38
N GLY A 129 -6.95 -11.15 17.43
CA GLY A 129 -5.95 -11.51 18.44
C GLY A 129 -5.20 -12.82 18.18
N GLN A 130 -5.53 -13.58 17.13
CA GLN A 130 -4.80 -14.80 16.77
C GLN A 130 -3.68 -14.58 15.74
N GLY A 131 -3.75 -13.48 14.98
CA GLY A 131 -2.70 -13.05 14.09
C GLY A 131 -1.87 -11.91 14.66
N GLY A 132 -0.73 -11.66 14.03
CA GLY A 132 0.13 -10.53 14.39
C GLY A 132 1.10 -10.16 13.27
N MET A 133 1.65 -8.96 13.38
CA MET A 133 2.71 -8.45 12.53
C MET A 133 3.76 -7.75 13.38
N ALA A 134 5.00 -7.72 12.91
CA ALA A 134 6.07 -7.00 13.59
C ALA A 134 7.05 -6.38 12.57
N ALA A 135 7.59 -5.22 12.92
CA ALA A 135 8.64 -4.57 12.14
C ALA A 135 10.02 -4.98 12.68
N ILE A 136 10.88 -5.47 11.81
CA ILE A 136 12.25 -5.86 12.09
C ILE A 136 13.20 -4.88 11.39
N LEU A 137 14.08 -4.25 12.17
CA LEU A 137 15.05 -3.28 11.66
C LEU A 137 16.47 -3.70 11.99
N GLY A 138 17.36 -3.53 11.01
CA GLY A 138 18.81 -3.68 11.18
C GLY A 138 19.32 -5.10 10.98
N LEU A 139 18.54 -5.96 10.32
CA LEU A 139 18.97 -7.28 9.86
C LEU A 139 18.82 -7.38 8.34
N ASP A 140 19.63 -8.22 7.73
CA ASP A 140 19.50 -8.61 6.34
C ASP A 140 18.24 -9.49 6.14
N ASP A 141 17.61 -9.39 4.99
CA ASP A 141 16.38 -10.09 4.66
C ASP A 141 16.51 -11.61 4.85
N ALA A 142 17.63 -12.20 4.44
CA ALA A 142 17.91 -13.64 4.60
C ALA A 142 17.89 -14.08 6.07
N VAL A 143 18.45 -13.25 6.96
CA VAL A 143 18.49 -13.52 8.40
C VAL A 143 17.09 -13.45 9.02
N VAL A 144 16.24 -12.51 8.56
CA VAL A 144 14.84 -12.42 9.00
C VAL A 144 14.05 -13.64 8.52
N ILE A 145 14.24 -14.05 7.27
CA ILE A 145 13.58 -15.24 6.69
C ILE A 145 13.95 -16.49 7.48
N GLU A 146 15.23 -16.68 7.80
CA GLU A 146 15.71 -17.82 8.61
C GLU A 146 15.10 -17.81 10.03
N ALA A 147 15.08 -16.65 10.68
CA ALA A 147 14.46 -16.49 12.00
C ALA A 147 12.96 -16.84 11.99
N CYS A 148 12.24 -16.47 10.93
CA CYS A 148 10.84 -16.85 10.74
C CYS A 148 10.69 -18.36 10.56
N ALA A 149 11.54 -19.00 9.75
CA ALA A 149 11.50 -20.44 9.51
C ALA A 149 11.70 -21.24 10.80
N GLU A 150 12.66 -20.84 11.63
CA GLU A 150 12.90 -21.49 12.94
C GLU A 150 11.76 -21.23 13.94
N ALA A 151 11.17 -20.03 13.90
CA ALA A 151 10.09 -19.64 14.82
C ALA A 151 8.75 -20.29 14.46
N ALA A 152 8.58 -20.79 13.25
CA ALA A 152 7.31 -21.35 12.76
C ALA A 152 6.80 -22.50 13.63
N GLN A 153 7.63 -23.52 13.89
CA GLN A 153 7.29 -24.66 14.77
C GLN A 153 5.90 -25.26 14.50
N GLY A 154 5.54 -25.37 13.21
CA GLY A 154 4.23 -25.87 12.78
C GLY A 154 3.14 -24.80 12.61
N GLU A 155 3.42 -23.55 12.95
CA GLU A 155 2.54 -22.40 12.70
C GLU A 155 3.07 -21.54 11.53
N VAL A 156 2.23 -20.63 11.03
CA VAL A 156 2.63 -19.71 9.96
C VAL A 156 3.31 -18.49 10.56
N VAL A 157 4.52 -18.18 10.13
CA VAL A 157 5.18 -16.87 10.26
C VAL A 157 6.16 -16.70 9.11
N SER A 158 6.18 -15.54 8.48
CA SER A 158 7.07 -15.23 7.35
C SER A 158 7.40 -13.76 7.25
N ALA A 159 8.49 -13.45 6.52
CA ALA A 159 8.80 -12.10 6.06
C ALA A 159 7.80 -11.73 4.94
N VAL A 160 7.09 -10.62 5.12
CA VAL A 160 5.95 -10.28 4.26
C VAL A 160 6.06 -8.91 3.58
N ASN A 161 6.82 -7.96 4.11
CA ASN A 161 7.09 -6.69 3.43
C ASN A 161 8.58 -6.41 3.46
N PHE A 162 9.21 -6.41 2.30
CA PHE A 162 10.60 -6.00 2.11
C PHE A 162 10.60 -4.50 1.78
N ASN A 163 10.55 -3.67 2.81
CA ASN A 163 10.22 -2.23 2.69
C ASN A 163 11.41 -1.35 2.32
N SER A 164 12.58 -1.67 2.83
CA SER A 164 13.87 -1.07 2.44
C SER A 164 14.99 -1.98 2.96
N PRO A 165 16.22 -1.85 2.46
CA PRO A 165 17.36 -2.60 3.01
C PRO A 165 17.42 -2.50 4.53
N GLY A 166 17.39 -3.65 5.20
CA GLY A 166 17.38 -3.73 6.67
C GLY A 166 16.05 -3.33 7.34
N GLN A 167 14.94 -3.28 6.61
CA GLN A 167 13.61 -3.03 7.17
C GLN A 167 12.60 -3.99 6.57
N VAL A 168 12.23 -5.00 7.33
CA VAL A 168 11.31 -6.07 6.94
C VAL A 168 10.15 -6.15 7.94
N VAL A 169 8.95 -6.39 7.45
CA VAL A 169 7.80 -6.75 8.28
C VAL A 169 7.59 -8.25 8.21
N ILE A 170 7.34 -8.86 9.36
CA ILE A 170 6.94 -10.26 9.50
C ILE A 170 5.47 -10.37 9.91
N ALA A 171 4.81 -11.43 9.49
CA ALA A 171 3.42 -11.70 9.81
C ALA A 171 3.13 -13.19 9.95
N GLY A 172 2.12 -13.52 10.75
CA GLY A 172 1.71 -14.88 10.96
C GLY A 172 0.83 -15.08 12.18
N ALA A 173 0.80 -16.30 12.70
CA ALA A 173 0.18 -16.61 13.97
C ALA A 173 0.88 -15.83 15.09
N LYS A 174 0.10 -15.27 16.02
CA LYS A 174 0.61 -14.38 17.06
C LYS A 174 1.79 -14.98 17.84
N ALA A 175 1.66 -16.22 18.30
CA ALA A 175 2.73 -16.90 19.05
C ALA A 175 4.00 -17.10 18.22
N ALA A 176 3.87 -17.45 16.93
CA ALA A 176 4.99 -17.62 16.03
C ALA A 176 5.69 -16.26 15.72
N VAL A 177 4.91 -15.19 15.56
CA VAL A 177 5.47 -13.83 15.41
C VAL A 177 6.26 -13.41 16.67
N GLU A 178 5.74 -13.68 17.87
CA GLU A 178 6.43 -13.42 19.12
C GLU A 178 7.77 -14.19 19.21
N ARG A 179 7.79 -15.47 18.84
CA ARG A 179 9.04 -16.26 18.75
C ARG A 179 10.02 -15.69 17.72
N ALA A 180 9.51 -15.26 16.55
CA ALA A 180 10.33 -14.67 15.49
C ALA A 180 10.94 -13.33 15.93
N ILE A 181 10.20 -12.50 16.68
CA ILE A 181 10.73 -11.27 17.30
C ILE A 181 11.95 -11.59 18.17
N GLU A 182 11.83 -12.57 19.08
CA GLU A 182 12.94 -12.96 19.94
C GLU A 182 14.10 -13.56 19.15
N GLY A 183 13.82 -14.37 18.13
CA GLY A 183 14.83 -14.89 17.21
C GLY A 183 15.59 -13.80 16.45
N CYS A 184 14.91 -12.75 16.01
CA CYS A 184 15.52 -11.59 15.35
C CYS A 184 16.38 -10.76 16.34
N LYS A 185 15.89 -10.54 17.57
CA LYS A 185 16.67 -9.87 18.61
C LYS A 185 17.97 -10.61 18.93
N ALA A 186 17.90 -11.94 19.06
CA ALA A 186 19.06 -12.78 19.33
C ALA A 186 20.11 -12.72 18.18
N ARG A 187 19.68 -12.40 16.96
CA ARG A 187 20.54 -12.21 15.78
C ARG A 187 21.03 -10.78 15.59
N GLY A 188 20.73 -9.89 16.54
CA GLY A 188 21.23 -8.51 16.54
C GLY A 188 20.32 -7.50 15.85
N ALA A 189 19.03 -7.76 15.72
CA ALA A 189 18.08 -6.76 15.25
C ALA A 189 18.18 -5.49 16.11
N LYS A 190 18.29 -4.33 15.46
CA LYS A 190 18.31 -3.03 16.16
C LYS A 190 16.95 -2.74 16.81
N ARG A 191 15.88 -3.15 16.15
CA ARG A 191 14.52 -3.12 16.67
C ARG A 191 13.74 -4.31 16.12
N ALA A 192 12.89 -4.90 16.94
CA ALA A 192 11.91 -5.92 16.58
C ALA A 192 10.65 -5.63 17.40
N LEU A 193 9.67 -4.94 16.77
CA LEU A 193 8.53 -4.34 17.47
C LEU A 193 7.22 -4.87 16.87
N PRO A 194 6.28 -5.36 17.70
CA PRO A 194 4.96 -5.68 17.25
C PRO A 194 4.26 -4.43 16.69
N LEU A 195 3.50 -4.60 15.60
CA LEU A 195 2.67 -3.57 15.02
C LEU A 195 1.26 -3.61 15.66
N PRO A 196 0.57 -2.46 15.78
CA PRO A 196 -0.77 -2.40 16.37
C PRO A 196 -1.85 -2.86 15.37
N VAL A 197 -1.63 -4.01 14.73
CA VAL A 197 -2.53 -4.64 13.76
C VAL A 197 -2.68 -6.11 14.07
N SER A 198 -3.88 -6.66 13.93
CA SER A 198 -4.19 -8.06 14.22
C SER A 198 -4.35 -8.92 12.96
N VAL A 199 -4.52 -8.31 11.80
CA VAL A 199 -4.62 -9.01 10.52
C VAL A 199 -3.23 -9.33 9.98
N PRO A 200 -2.83 -10.60 9.92
CA PRO A 200 -1.49 -11.01 9.44
C PRO A 200 -1.44 -11.00 7.91
N SER A 201 -1.29 -9.81 7.33
CA SER A 201 -1.30 -9.61 5.88
C SER A 201 -0.11 -10.26 5.19
N HIS A 202 -0.31 -10.67 3.93
CA HIS A 202 0.75 -11.13 3.02
C HIS A 202 1.44 -12.45 3.42
N CYS A 203 0.81 -13.26 4.27
CA CYS A 203 1.27 -14.61 4.61
C CYS A 203 0.20 -15.65 4.30
N GLU A 204 0.53 -16.94 4.39
CA GLU A 204 -0.36 -18.04 4.05
C GLU A 204 -1.70 -18.06 4.80
N LEU A 205 -1.80 -17.42 5.96
CA LEU A 205 -3.06 -17.25 6.67
C LEU A 205 -4.11 -16.45 5.90
N MET A 206 -3.68 -15.67 4.90
CA MET A 206 -4.57 -14.89 4.02
C MET A 206 -5.03 -15.65 2.77
N ARG A 207 -4.57 -16.88 2.53
CA ARG A 207 -4.99 -17.67 1.36
C ARG A 207 -6.51 -17.88 1.30
N PRO A 208 -7.22 -18.20 2.39
CA PRO A 208 -8.68 -18.31 2.34
C PRO A 208 -9.38 -17.00 1.96
N ALA A 209 -8.82 -15.85 2.37
CA ALA A 209 -9.33 -14.56 1.95
C ALA A 209 -9.15 -14.34 0.44
N ALA A 210 -7.99 -14.73 -0.11
CA ALA A 210 -7.71 -14.61 -1.54
C ALA A 210 -8.65 -15.49 -2.39
N GLU A 211 -8.92 -16.71 -1.96
CA GLU A 211 -9.85 -17.63 -2.64
C GLU A 211 -11.26 -17.04 -2.73
N ARG A 212 -11.75 -16.44 -1.65
CA ARG A 212 -13.06 -15.77 -1.63
C ARG A 212 -13.05 -14.44 -2.40
N PHE A 213 -11.93 -13.74 -2.40
CA PHE A 213 -11.76 -12.47 -3.10
C PHE A 213 -11.74 -12.65 -4.63
N ALA A 214 -11.43 -13.84 -5.12
CA ALA A 214 -11.42 -14.16 -6.55
C ALA A 214 -12.75 -13.85 -7.23
N GLU A 215 -13.88 -14.06 -6.57
CA GLU A 215 -15.21 -13.70 -7.09
C GLU A 215 -15.35 -12.18 -7.29
N SER A 216 -14.85 -11.40 -6.35
CA SER A 216 -14.89 -9.93 -6.44
C SER A 216 -13.99 -9.42 -7.57
N ILE A 217 -12.81 -9.99 -7.75
CA ILE A 217 -11.91 -9.68 -8.87
C ILE A 217 -12.56 -10.05 -10.21
N ALA A 218 -13.21 -11.20 -10.30
CA ALA A 218 -13.88 -11.64 -11.53
C ALA A 218 -15.09 -10.80 -11.91
N ALA A 219 -15.77 -10.18 -10.95
CA ALA A 219 -16.95 -9.35 -11.19
C ALA A 219 -16.65 -7.95 -11.76
N ILE A 220 -15.40 -7.51 -11.72
CA ILE A 220 -14.97 -6.19 -12.24
C ILE A 220 -14.78 -6.23 -13.76
N ASN A 221 -15.20 -5.17 -14.44
CA ASN A 221 -14.89 -4.95 -15.85
C ASN A 221 -13.52 -4.27 -16.02
N TRP A 222 -12.47 -5.05 -15.89
CA TRP A 222 -11.10 -4.58 -15.94
C TRP A 222 -10.72 -3.99 -17.29
N GLN A 223 -10.06 -2.82 -17.23
CA GLN A 223 -9.38 -2.22 -18.39
C GLN A 223 -7.87 -2.44 -18.28
N ALA A 224 -7.19 -2.56 -19.42
CA ALA A 224 -5.74 -2.60 -19.42
C ALA A 224 -5.18 -1.27 -18.85
N PRO A 225 -4.18 -1.32 -17.96
CA PRO A 225 -3.56 -0.10 -17.43
C PRO A 225 -3.01 0.79 -18.56
N GLN A 226 -3.38 2.07 -18.53
CA GLN A 226 -2.86 3.08 -19.47
C GLN A 226 -1.47 3.58 -19.08
N ILE A 227 -1.05 3.34 -17.86
CA ILE A 227 0.28 3.62 -17.33
C ILE A 227 0.84 2.29 -16.83
N PRO A 228 2.05 1.89 -17.23
CA PRO A 228 2.68 0.67 -16.74
C PRO A 228 2.71 0.62 -15.21
N LEU A 229 2.19 -0.47 -14.65
CA LEU A 229 2.09 -0.67 -13.19
C LEU A 229 3.02 -1.79 -12.76
N VAL A 230 3.93 -1.48 -11.82
CA VAL A 230 4.81 -2.48 -11.19
C VAL A 230 4.07 -3.12 -10.01
N GLN A 231 3.86 -4.44 -10.07
CA GLN A 231 3.10 -5.19 -9.09
C GLN A 231 3.96 -5.66 -7.91
N ASN A 232 3.34 -5.84 -6.73
CA ASN A 232 4.06 -6.20 -5.50
C ASN A 232 4.65 -7.61 -5.52
N VAL A 233 3.91 -8.57 -6.05
CA VAL A 233 4.28 -10.00 -6.02
C VAL A 233 5.44 -10.30 -6.95
N SER A 234 5.38 -9.78 -8.17
CA SER A 234 6.37 -10.02 -9.22
C SER A 234 7.49 -8.97 -9.27
N ALA A 235 7.29 -7.81 -8.66
CA ALA A 235 8.12 -6.61 -8.80
C ALA A 235 8.34 -6.24 -10.28
N ALA A 236 7.35 -6.49 -11.13
CA ALA A 236 7.39 -6.30 -12.57
C ALA A 236 6.04 -5.78 -13.10
N VAL A 237 6.05 -5.27 -14.33
CA VAL A 237 4.82 -4.95 -15.07
C VAL A 237 4.19 -6.24 -15.58
N ALA A 238 2.90 -6.44 -15.32
CA ALA A 238 2.18 -7.61 -15.81
C ALA A 238 2.13 -7.64 -17.36
N ALA A 239 2.29 -8.84 -17.93
CA ALA A 239 2.25 -9.05 -19.37
C ALA A 239 0.83 -8.86 -19.95
N ASP A 240 -0.19 -9.17 -19.16
CA ASP A 240 -1.61 -9.13 -19.54
C ASP A 240 -2.51 -9.00 -18.31
N LEU A 241 -3.82 -8.82 -18.54
CA LEU A 241 -4.82 -8.68 -17.47
C LEU A 241 -4.97 -9.94 -16.61
N ASP A 242 -4.79 -11.12 -17.16
CA ASP A 242 -4.93 -12.37 -16.39
C ASP A 242 -3.77 -12.53 -15.39
N THR A 243 -2.56 -12.18 -15.83
CA THR A 243 -1.38 -12.09 -14.95
C THR A 243 -1.60 -11.02 -13.88
N LEU A 244 -2.07 -9.85 -14.23
CA LEU A 244 -2.37 -8.76 -13.30
C LEU A 244 -3.35 -9.20 -12.22
N LYS A 245 -4.47 -9.81 -12.60
CA LYS A 245 -5.50 -10.29 -11.66
C LYS A 245 -4.98 -11.42 -10.76
N ARG A 246 -4.22 -12.35 -11.32
CA ARG A 246 -3.59 -13.42 -10.54
C ARG A 246 -2.66 -12.83 -9.48
N ASP A 247 -1.79 -11.91 -9.86
CA ASP A 247 -0.84 -11.27 -8.94
C ASP A 247 -1.55 -10.45 -7.86
N LEU A 248 -2.70 -9.83 -8.15
CA LEU A 248 -3.55 -9.17 -7.14
C LEU A 248 -4.14 -10.16 -6.12
N LEU A 249 -4.53 -11.35 -6.56
CA LEU A 249 -5.01 -12.40 -5.64
C LEU A 249 -3.87 -12.95 -4.79
N GLU A 250 -2.75 -13.24 -5.41
CA GLU A 250 -1.55 -13.74 -4.73
C GLU A 250 -0.97 -12.72 -3.74
N GLN A 251 -1.15 -11.43 -3.99
CA GLN A 251 -0.69 -10.36 -3.12
C GLN A 251 -1.25 -10.47 -1.69
N LEU A 252 -2.45 -11.05 -1.49
CA LEU A 252 -3.01 -11.22 -0.15
C LEU A 252 -2.17 -12.13 0.73
N TYR A 253 -1.53 -13.14 0.15
CA TYR A 253 -0.77 -14.16 0.89
C TYR A 253 0.70 -14.31 0.47
N LYS A 254 1.19 -13.47 -0.46
CA LYS A 254 2.59 -13.38 -0.86
C LYS A 254 3.22 -12.05 -0.45
N PRO A 255 4.54 -12.01 -0.30
CA PRO A 255 5.24 -10.80 0.12
C PRO A 255 5.08 -9.61 -0.83
N VAL A 256 5.08 -8.42 -0.24
CA VAL A 256 5.27 -7.15 -0.94
C VAL A 256 6.79 -6.94 -1.15
N ARG A 257 7.24 -7.04 -2.37
CA ARG A 257 8.64 -6.88 -2.79
C ARG A 257 8.93 -5.42 -3.12
N TRP A 258 8.80 -4.55 -2.10
CA TRP A 258 8.85 -3.10 -2.33
C TRP A 258 10.22 -2.61 -2.79
N VAL A 259 11.31 -3.10 -2.18
CA VAL A 259 12.69 -2.77 -2.61
C VAL A 259 12.86 -3.07 -4.09
N GLU A 260 12.52 -4.27 -4.52
CA GLU A 260 12.64 -4.68 -5.92
C GLU A 260 11.69 -3.90 -6.84
N SER A 261 10.49 -3.55 -6.38
CA SER A 261 9.56 -2.70 -7.14
C SER A 261 10.16 -1.31 -7.40
N VAL A 262 10.77 -0.68 -6.39
CA VAL A 262 11.47 0.61 -6.55
C VAL A 262 12.68 0.47 -7.47
N GLN A 263 13.45 -0.60 -7.33
CA GLN A 263 14.60 -0.89 -8.22
C GLN A 263 14.14 -1.09 -9.66
N THR A 264 13.01 -1.75 -9.89
CA THR A 264 12.42 -1.91 -11.23
C THR A 264 12.03 -0.55 -11.81
N LEU A 265 11.40 0.34 -11.03
CA LEU A 265 11.09 1.70 -11.48
C LEU A 265 12.36 2.45 -11.88
N ALA A 266 13.40 2.42 -11.05
CA ALA A 266 14.70 3.08 -11.32
C ALA A 266 15.40 2.50 -12.54
N ALA A 267 15.44 1.16 -12.69
CA ALA A 267 16.02 0.48 -13.84
C ALA A 267 15.32 0.81 -15.16
N ASN A 268 14.03 1.16 -15.11
CA ASN A 268 13.26 1.64 -16.26
C ASN A 268 13.31 3.17 -16.44
N GLY A 269 14.23 3.84 -15.73
CA GLY A 269 14.56 5.24 -15.95
C GLY A 269 13.82 6.22 -15.06
N ALA A 270 13.04 5.77 -14.07
CA ALA A 270 12.44 6.68 -13.10
C ALA A 270 13.52 7.34 -12.24
N THR A 271 13.56 8.68 -12.22
CA THR A 271 14.49 9.49 -11.44
C THR A 271 13.81 10.27 -10.33
N GLU A 272 12.48 10.42 -10.42
CA GLU A 272 11.65 11.08 -9.41
C GLU A 272 10.48 10.15 -9.03
N LEU A 273 10.35 9.85 -7.73
CA LEU A 273 9.26 9.06 -7.18
C LEU A 273 8.36 9.97 -6.33
N VAL A 274 7.13 10.17 -6.76
CA VAL A 274 6.16 11.00 -6.03
C VAL A 274 5.19 10.10 -5.27
N GLU A 275 5.19 10.20 -3.94
CA GLU A 275 4.19 9.56 -3.11
C GLU A 275 2.87 10.33 -3.19
N CYS A 276 1.87 9.67 -3.76
CA CYS A 276 0.53 10.20 -3.98
C CYS A 276 -0.46 9.53 -3.02
N GLY A 277 -0.64 10.11 -1.86
CA GLY A 277 -1.51 9.59 -0.82
C GLY A 277 -1.30 10.30 0.52
N PRO A 278 -2.03 9.90 1.57
CA PRO A 278 -1.83 10.44 2.90
C PRO A 278 -0.48 10.00 3.47
N GLY A 279 0.12 10.84 4.29
CA GLY A 279 1.43 10.59 4.89
C GLY A 279 2.61 10.74 3.92
N LYS A 280 3.78 10.24 4.34
CA LYS A 280 5.05 10.30 3.59
C LYS A 280 5.95 9.09 3.87
N VAL A 281 5.32 7.94 4.08
CA VAL A 281 6.04 6.70 4.47
C VAL A 281 6.90 6.19 3.32
N LEU A 282 6.33 6.11 2.11
CA LEU A 282 7.05 5.60 0.94
C LEU A 282 8.18 6.52 0.52
N ALA A 283 8.00 7.84 0.59
CA ALA A 283 9.05 8.80 0.31
C ALA A 283 10.30 8.58 1.19
N GLY A 284 10.09 8.20 2.45
CA GLY A 284 11.17 7.83 3.37
C GLY A 284 11.85 6.50 3.03
N LEU A 285 11.07 5.50 2.59
CA LEU A 285 11.57 4.17 2.21
C LEU A 285 12.33 4.19 0.87
N ASN A 286 11.76 4.85 -0.13
CA ASN A 286 12.25 4.84 -1.50
C ASN A 286 13.69 5.33 -1.64
N LYS A 287 14.07 6.35 -0.86
CA LYS A 287 15.45 6.88 -0.81
C LYS A 287 16.50 5.83 -0.46
N ARG A 288 16.09 4.75 0.19
CA ARG A 288 16.96 3.66 0.65
C ARG A 288 16.91 2.44 -0.28
N CYS A 289 15.95 2.39 -1.22
CA CYS A 289 15.72 1.23 -2.08
C CYS A 289 16.53 1.27 -3.36
N ALA A 290 16.82 2.45 -3.90
CA ALA A 290 17.60 2.63 -5.13
C ALA A 290 18.39 3.93 -5.09
N ASP A 291 19.62 3.89 -5.65
CA ASP A 291 20.45 5.07 -5.82
C ASP A 291 19.96 5.94 -6.99
N GLY A 292 20.18 7.25 -6.87
CA GLY A 292 19.90 8.19 -7.96
C GLY A 292 18.42 8.53 -8.16
N VAL A 293 17.54 8.12 -7.25
CA VAL A 293 16.14 8.53 -7.23
C VAL A 293 15.91 9.63 -6.20
N SER A 294 15.20 10.68 -6.60
CA SER A 294 14.64 11.67 -5.69
C SER A 294 13.20 11.33 -5.33
N THR A 295 12.71 11.89 -4.23
CA THR A 295 11.36 11.60 -3.74
C THR A 295 10.64 12.86 -3.32
N ALA A 296 9.36 12.96 -3.67
CA ALA A 296 8.44 13.99 -3.21
C ALA A 296 7.17 13.35 -2.66
N ASN A 297 6.31 14.15 -2.05
CA ASN A 297 4.97 13.72 -1.62
C ASN A 297 3.97 14.86 -1.84
N LEU A 298 2.67 14.54 -1.79
CA LEU A 298 1.59 15.47 -2.13
C LEU A 298 0.61 15.72 -0.96
N ASN A 299 0.90 15.24 0.23
CA ASN A 299 -0.06 15.09 1.33
C ASN A 299 -0.43 16.38 2.09
N THR A 300 0.26 17.48 1.84
CA THR A 300 -0.02 18.79 2.45
C THR A 300 0.05 19.89 1.40
N PRO A 301 -0.56 21.07 1.63
CA PRO A 301 -0.46 22.23 0.70
C PRO A 301 0.98 22.58 0.33
N ASP A 302 1.86 22.66 1.33
CA ASP A 302 3.29 22.98 1.11
C ASP A 302 4.00 21.91 0.28
N ALA A 303 3.79 20.64 0.59
CA ALA A 303 4.38 19.53 -0.14
C ALA A 303 3.87 19.48 -1.59
N PHE A 304 2.57 19.70 -1.79
CA PHE A 304 1.95 19.77 -3.10
C PHE A 304 2.51 20.92 -3.94
N ALA A 305 2.61 22.11 -3.35
CA ALA A 305 3.18 23.29 -4.00
C ALA A 305 4.66 23.08 -4.36
N ALA A 306 5.45 22.47 -3.47
CA ALA A 306 6.85 22.15 -3.72
C ALA A 306 7.02 21.14 -4.87
N ALA A 307 6.21 20.09 -4.91
CA ALA A 307 6.22 19.10 -5.98
C ALA A 307 5.83 19.75 -7.34
N ARG A 308 4.82 20.60 -7.34
CA ARG A 308 4.43 21.38 -8.55
C ARG A 308 5.59 22.23 -9.05
N ALA A 309 6.21 23.02 -8.17
CA ALA A 309 7.31 23.92 -8.55
C ALA A 309 8.53 23.16 -9.10
N ALA A 310 8.74 21.92 -8.68
CA ALA A 310 9.85 21.09 -9.12
C ALA A 310 9.58 20.32 -10.42
N LEU A 311 8.32 20.00 -10.73
CA LEU A 311 7.95 19.02 -11.76
C LEU A 311 7.05 19.58 -12.88
N ILE A 312 6.49 20.76 -12.72
CA ILE A 312 5.71 21.49 -13.73
C ILE A 312 6.46 22.73 -14.18
#